data_2e5e0106c1153ac61fedddf899717ce4
#
_entry.id   2e5e0106c1153ac61fedddf899717ce4
#
_cell.length_a   1.000
_cell.length_b   1.000
_cell.length_c   1.000
_cell.angle_alpha   90.00
_cell.angle_beta   90.00
_cell.angle_gamma   90.00
#
_symmetry.space_group_name_H-M   'P 1'
#
loop_
_entity.id
_entity.type
_entity.pdbx_description
1 polymer ?
#
loop_
_entity_poly.entity_id
_entity_poly.type
_entity_poly.pdbx_seq_one_letter_code
_entity_poly.pdbx_strand_id
1 'polypeptide(L)'
;VSREGVSLNAWARRQRQMGISDSSKATIAKARELLRVSRGCVRASDAVKGADLVILCVPVGVCGAIAAEIAPNLKPGAILTDVGSVKAAVVRDVGPHVPHGVHFVPGHPIAGTEHSGPEAGFAELFDNRWTILTPTPDSDAAAVAKLTAFWEALGSKVEVMSPEHHDMVLAITSHLPHLIAYNIVNTAAHLERVTDTEVIKFSAGGFRDFTRIAASDPTMWRDVFLNNKDAVLEMLGRFSEDLTELQRAIRFGDGDTLYRLFEKSRAIRRGVIEAGQDTAAPDFGRHEADHAAAADDANTKARAR
;
A
#
# COMPACT_ATOMS: atom_id res chain seq x y z
N VAL A 1 -7.35 27.69 13.75
CA VAL A 1 -8.54 27.17 14.43
C VAL A 1 -8.10 25.93 15.18
N SER A 2 -8.20 25.98 16.52
CA SER A 2 -7.63 25.02 17.47
C SER A 2 -8.23 23.62 17.30
N ARG A 3 -7.35 22.63 17.30
CA ARG A 3 -7.68 21.18 17.37
C ARG A 3 -8.14 20.79 18.79
N GLU A 4 -9.06 21.52 19.39
CA GLU A 4 -9.61 21.15 20.68
C GLU A 4 -11.00 20.59 20.52
N GLY A 5 -11.18 19.33 20.95
CA GLY A 5 -12.49 18.83 21.33
C GLY A 5 -13.05 17.59 20.69
N VAL A 6 -12.25 16.68 20.10
CA VAL A 6 -12.72 15.31 19.98
C VAL A 6 -12.26 14.55 21.23
N SER A 7 -13.14 14.50 22.23
CA SER A 7 -12.81 13.82 23.49
C SER A 7 -12.45 12.34 23.21
N LEU A 8 -11.45 11.82 23.90
CA LEU A 8 -11.08 10.39 23.94
C LEU A 8 -12.32 9.47 24.07
N ASN A 9 -13.38 9.94 24.73
CA ASN A 9 -14.65 9.26 24.86
C ASN A 9 -15.50 9.21 23.57
N ALA A 10 -15.34 10.16 22.64
CA ALA A 10 -16.03 10.12 21.34
C ALA A 10 -15.31 9.17 20.39
N TRP A 11 -13.96 9.16 20.42
CA TRP A 11 -13.14 8.21 19.68
C TRP A 11 -13.38 6.76 20.16
N ALA A 12 -13.34 6.51 21.46
CA ALA A 12 -13.62 5.20 22.05
C ALA A 12 -15.06 4.71 21.78
N ARG A 13 -16.04 5.61 21.66
CA ARG A 13 -17.41 5.26 21.26
C ARG A 13 -17.53 4.90 19.80
N ARG A 14 -16.75 5.54 18.89
CA ARG A 14 -16.72 5.18 17.47
C ARG A 14 -16.06 3.84 17.23
N GLN A 15 -15.00 3.50 17.94
CA GLN A 15 -14.35 2.18 17.85
C GLN A 15 -15.27 1.02 18.24
N ARG A 16 -16.27 1.24 19.11
CA ARG A 16 -17.24 0.18 19.48
C ARG A 16 -18.14 -0.28 18.33
N GLN A 17 -18.09 0.39 17.19
CA GLN A 17 -18.89 0.06 16.01
C GLN A 17 -18.04 -0.54 14.87
N MET A 18 -16.74 -0.72 15.08
CA MET A 18 -15.84 -1.28 14.08
C MET A 18 -15.78 -2.79 14.23
N GLY A 19 -16.14 -3.50 13.15
CA GLY A 19 -16.04 -4.95 13.04
C GLY A 19 -14.98 -5.35 12.03
N ILE A 20 -14.38 -6.50 12.24
CA ILE A 20 -13.45 -7.15 11.28
C ILE A 20 -13.94 -8.55 10.95
N SER A 21 -13.71 -8.97 9.71
CA SER A 21 -13.74 -10.38 9.32
C SER A 21 -12.37 -10.80 8.81
N ASP A 22 -11.91 -11.96 9.26
CA ASP A 22 -10.68 -12.59 8.78
C ASP A 22 -10.85 -14.11 8.83
N SER A 23 -10.23 -14.82 7.88
CA SER A 23 -10.23 -16.30 7.86
C SER A 23 -9.44 -16.88 9.04
N SER A 24 -8.47 -16.15 9.57
CA SER A 24 -7.64 -16.54 10.72
C SER A 24 -8.28 -16.07 12.04
N LYS A 25 -8.65 -17.05 12.86
CA LYS A 25 -9.10 -16.76 14.24
C LYS A 25 -8.02 -16.08 15.08
N ALA A 26 -6.75 -16.37 14.82
CA ALA A 26 -5.62 -15.76 15.51
C ALA A 26 -5.52 -14.26 15.17
N THR A 27 -5.66 -13.87 13.90
CA THR A 27 -5.72 -12.47 13.47
C THR A 27 -6.85 -11.72 14.15
N ILE A 28 -8.05 -12.30 14.19
CA ILE A 28 -9.21 -11.71 14.89
C ILE A 28 -8.93 -11.53 16.38
N ALA A 29 -8.38 -12.54 17.03
CA ALA A 29 -8.05 -12.47 18.46
C ALA A 29 -7.03 -11.36 18.74
N LYS A 30 -5.99 -11.26 17.90
CA LYS A 30 -4.97 -10.22 18.02
C LYS A 30 -5.50 -8.83 17.78
N ALA A 31 -6.35 -8.63 16.77
CA ALA A 31 -6.98 -7.34 16.52
C ALA A 31 -7.86 -6.89 17.69
N ARG A 32 -8.53 -7.81 18.38
CA ARG A 32 -9.31 -7.53 19.59
C ARG A 32 -8.42 -7.23 20.80
N GLU A 33 -7.35 -7.98 20.99
CA GLU A 33 -6.36 -7.72 22.05
C GLU A 33 -5.78 -6.31 21.94
N LEU A 34 -5.43 -5.87 20.73
CA LEU A 34 -4.93 -4.54 20.46
C LEU A 34 -6.01 -3.45 20.52
N LEU A 35 -7.25 -3.78 20.93
CA LEU A 35 -8.41 -2.88 21.03
C LEU A 35 -8.74 -2.13 19.72
N ARG A 36 -8.32 -2.68 18.57
CA ARG A 36 -8.54 -2.07 17.26
C ARG A 36 -9.95 -2.28 16.73
N VAL A 37 -10.65 -3.33 17.22
CA VAL A 37 -11.98 -3.70 16.78
C VAL A 37 -12.86 -4.13 17.97
N SER A 38 -14.15 -3.84 17.86
CA SER A 38 -15.15 -4.23 18.88
C SER A 38 -15.75 -5.62 18.61
N ARG A 39 -15.81 -6.03 17.34
CA ARG A 39 -16.39 -7.31 16.90
C ARG A 39 -15.49 -7.98 15.87
N GLY A 40 -15.25 -9.29 16.03
CA GLY A 40 -14.55 -10.11 15.07
C GLY A 40 -15.43 -11.27 14.59
N CYS A 41 -15.49 -11.49 13.29
CA CYS A 41 -16.27 -12.55 12.64
C CYS A 41 -15.33 -13.38 11.75
N VAL A 42 -15.56 -14.69 11.70
CA VAL A 42 -14.86 -15.58 10.75
C VAL A 42 -15.47 -15.49 9.35
N ARG A 43 -16.79 -15.26 9.28
CA ARG A 43 -17.50 -15.12 8.00
C ARG A 43 -17.65 -13.65 7.65
N ALA A 44 -17.26 -13.28 6.42
CA ALA A 44 -17.39 -11.91 5.93
C ALA A 44 -18.86 -11.45 5.89
N SER A 45 -19.76 -12.34 5.49
CA SER A 45 -21.20 -12.11 5.46
C SER A 45 -21.83 -11.73 6.82
N ASP A 46 -21.24 -12.17 7.94
CA ASP A 46 -21.70 -11.78 9.27
C ASP A 46 -21.14 -10.42 9.71
N ALA A 47 -19.95 -10.08 9.27
CA ALA A 47 -19.29 -8.82 9.63
C ALA A 47 -19.99 -7.59 9.06
N VAL A 48 -20.52 -7.70 7.84
CA VAL A 48 -21.08 -6.56 7.09
C VAL A 48 -22.53 -6.21 7.47
N LYS A 49 -23.22 -7.06 8.25
CA LYS A 49 -24.61 -6.81 8.64
C LYS A 49 -24.77 -5.49 9.38
N GLY A 50 -25.54 -4.58 8.80
CA GLY A 50 -25.83 -3.26 9.35
C GLY A 50 -24.71 -2.22 9.20
N ALA A 51 -23.61 -2.56 8.52
CA ALA A 51 -22.51 -1.64 8.29
C ALA A 51 -22.89 -0.50 7.33
N ASP A 52 -22.45 0.73 7.64
CA ASP A 52 -22.59 1.91 6.77
C ASP A 52 -21.45 2.00 5.75
N LEU A 53 -20.27 1.52 6.14
CA LEU A 53 -19.06 1.47 5.31
C LEU A 53 -18.44 0.08 5.43
N VAL A 54 -18.18 -0.54 4.30
CA VAL A 54 -17.48 -1.83 4.18
C VAL A 54 -16.22 -1.63 3.35
N ILE A 55 -15.07 -2.02 3.91
CA ILE A 55 -13.76 -1.89 3.27
C ILE A 55 -13.19 -3.29 3.04
N LEU A 56 -12.94 -3.64 1.78
CA LEU A 56 -12.28 -4.89 1.40
C LEU A 56 -10.76 -4.72 1.55
N CYS A 57 -10.19 -5.39 2.55
CA CYS A 57 -8.75 -5.39 2.83
C CYS A 57 -8.15 -6.78 2.56
N VAL A 58 -8.44 -7.34 1.39
CA VAL A 58 -8.01 -8.67 0.96
C VAL A 58 -7.18 -8.55 -0.32
N PRO A 59 -6.38 -9.57 -0.70
CA PRO A 59 -5.70 -9.59 -1.99
C PRO A 59 -6.66 -9.36 -3.16
N VAL A 60 -6.20 -8.61 -4.16
CA VAL A 60 -7.05 -8.18 -5.31
C VAL A 60 -7.76 -9.36 -5.96
N GLY A 61 -7.06 -10.49 -6.13
CA GLY A 61 -7.60 -11.68 -6.79
C GLY A 61 -8.80 -12.36 -6.09
N VAL A 62 -9.09 -12.00 -4.83
CA VAL A 62 -10.25 -12.58 -4.10
C VAL A 62 -11.36 -11.57 -3.83
N CYS A 63 -11.19 -10.29 -4.21
CA CYS A 63 -12.17 -9.24 -3.96
C CYS A 63 -13.56 -9.57 -4.52
N GLY A 64 -13.64 -10.11 -5.75
CA GLY A 64 -14.90 -10.51 -6.39
C GLY A 64 -15.63 -11.62 -5.62
N ALA A 65 -14.92 -12.65 -5.19
CA ALA A 65 -15.50 -13.74 -4.41
C ALA A 65 -16.05 -13.26 -3.06
N ILE A 66 -15.32 -12.38 -2.37
CA ILE A 66 -15.78 -11.78 -1.11
C ILE A 66 -16.98 -10.86 -1.36
N ALA A 67 -16.97 -10.06 -2.43
CA ALA A 67 -18.09 -9.21 -2.79
C ALA A 67 -19.37 -10.04 -3.03
N ALA A 68 -19.27 -11.16 -3.76
CA ALA A 68 -20.38 -12.10 -3.97
C ALA A 68 -20.90 -12.69 -2.64
N GLU A 69 -20.00 -13.07 -1.72
CA GLU A 69 -20.38 -13.61 -0.40
C GLU A 69 -21.15 -12.60 0.46
N ILE A 70 -20.68 -11.34 0.48
CA ILE A 70 -21.25 -10.32 1.36
C ILE A 70 -22.49 -9.62 0.79
N ALA A 71 -22.66 -9.63 -0.53
CA ALA A 71 -23.71 -8.90 -1.25
C ALA A 71 -25.10 -9.03 -0.62
N PRO A 72 -25.61 -10.25 -0.26
CA PRO A 72 -26.95 -10.40 0.34
C PRO A 72 -27.11 -9.75 1.72
N ASN A 73 -26.02 -9.37 2.37
CA ASN A 73 -26.02 -8.83 3.73
C ASN A 73 -25.66 -7.34 3.79
N LEU A 74 -25.37 -6.72 2.66
CA LEU A 74 -25.15 -5.28 2.55
C LEU A 74 -26.49 -4.55 2.66
N LYS A 75 -26.55 -3.51 3.46
CA LYS A 75 -27.77 -2.72 3.59
C LYS A 75 -27.87 -1.64 2.51
N PRO A 76 -29.07 -1.25 2.09
CA PRO A 76 -29.26 -0.09 1.21
C PRO A 76 -28.60 1.17 1.80
N GLY A 77 -27.94 1.96 0.96
CA GLY A 77 -27.22 3.16 1.35
C GLY A 77 -25.82 2.90 1.93
N ALA A 78 -25.39 1.65 2.08
CA ALA A 78 -24.03 1.34 2.48
C ALA A 78 -23.03 1.70 1.38
N ILE A 79 -21.82 2.11 1.78
CA ILE A 79 -20.69 2.30 0.88
C ILE A 79 -19.80 1.05 0.95
N LEU A 80 -19.55 0.45 -0.21
CA LEU A 80 -18.55 -0.60 -0.39
C LEU A 80 -17.32 0.03 -1.04
N THR A 81 -16.15 -0.20 -0.49
CA THR A 81 -14.86 0.25 -1.01
C THR A 81 -13.80 -0.81 -0.78
N ASP A 82 -12.62 -0.62 -1.34
CA ASP A 82 -11.45 -1.48 -1.14
C ASP A 82 -10.19 -0.65 -0.90
N VAL A 83 -9.07 -1.32 -0.64
CA VAL A 83 -7.74 -0.73 -0.48
C VAL A 83 -6.71 -1.39 -1.39
N GLY A 84 -7.15 -2.14 -2.37
CA GLY A 84 -6.28 -2.90 -3.28
C GLY A 84 -5.41 -2.02 -4.16
N SER A 85 -4.27 -2.55 -4.58
CA SER A 85 -3.27 -1.83 -5.37
C SER A 85 -3.57 -1.80 -6.88
N VAL A 86 -4.65 -2.44 -7.34
CA VAL A 86 -5.13 -2.45 -8.74
C VAL A 86 -6.60 -2.12 -8.75
N LYS A 87 -7.03 -1.20 -9.63
CA LYS A 87 -8.42 -0.70 -9.61
C LYS A 87 -9.29 -1.26 -10.73
N ALA A 88 -8.80 -1.34 -11.96
CA ALA A 88 -9.59 -1.87 -13.07
C ALA A 88 -10.08 -3.30 -12.81
N ALA A 89 -9.21 -4.17 -12.27
CA ALA A 89 -9.58 -5.53 -11.88
C ALA A 89 -10.61 -5.55 -10.74
N VAL A 90 -10.46 -4.69 -9.73
CA VAL A 90 -11.42 -4.60 -8.63
C VAL A 90 -12.79 -4.13 -9.14
N VAL A 91 -12.84 -3.14 -10.02
CA VAL A 91 -14.09 -2.69 -10.66
C VAL A 91 -14.74 -3.82 -11.43
N ARG A 92 -13.98 -4.55 -12.26
CA ARG A 92 -14.46 -5.67 -13.05
C ARG A 92 -15.03 -6.79 -12.19
N ASP A 93 -14.36 -7.15 -11.10
CA ASP A 93 -14.66 -8.35 -10.32
C ASP A 93 -15.67 -8.08 -9.19
N VAL A 94 -15.67 -6.88 -8.60
CA VAL A 94 -16.61 -6.50 -7.53
C VAL A 94 -17.91 -5.92 -8.08
N GLY A 95 -17.83 -5.09 -9.13
CA GLY A 95 -18.98 -4.37 -9.68
C GLY A 95 -20.22 -5.21 -9.94
N PRO A 96 -20.13 -6.39 -10.59
CA PRO A 96 -21.26 -7.26 -10.86
C PRO A 96 -21.99 -7.79 -9.61
N HIS A 97 -21.36 -7.75 -8.45
CA HIS A 97 -21.89 -8.26 -7.19
C HIS A 97 -22.46 -7.16 -6.28
N VAL A 98 -22.36 -5.89 -6.67
CA VAL A 98 -22.88 -4.78 -5.86
C VAL A 98 -24.40 -4.74 -5.95
N PRO A 99 -25.14 -4.88 -4.81
CA PRO A 99 -26.59 -4.86 -4.85
C PRO A 99 -27.12 -3.45 -5.18
N HIS A 100 -28.31 -3.42 -5.76
CA HIS A 100 -29.03 -2.14 -5.95
C HIS A 100 -29.18 -1.38 -4.62
N GLY A 101 -28.87 -0.08 -4.65
CA GLY A 101 -28.91 0.79 -3.48
C GLY A 101 -27.67 0.75 -2.60
N VAL A 102 -26.65 -0.06 -2.93
CA VAL A 102 -25.30 -0.01 -2.33
C VAL A 102 -24.40 0.82 -3.26
N HIS A 103 -23.56 1.68 -2.68
CA HIS A 103 -22.68 2.56 -3.42
C HIS A 103 -21.26 1.96 -3.46
N PHE A 104 -20.77 1.64 -4.64
CA PHE A 104 -19.40 1.13 -4.81
C PHE A 104 -18.46 2.26 -5.23
N VAL A 105 -17.44 2.50 -4.42
CA VAL A 105 -16.40 3.50 -4.68
C VAL A 105 -15.05 2.84 -4.43
N PRO A 106 -14.35 2.38 -5.45
CA PRO A 106 -13.03 1.77 -5.28
C PRO A 106 -12.01 2.77 -4.78
N GLY A 107 -11.08 2.32 -3.92
CA GLY A 107 -10.04 3.16 -3.35
C GLY A 107 -8.71 2.45 -3.21
N HIS A 108 -7.64 3.24 -3.08
CA HIS A 108 -6.29 2.76 -2.81
C HIS A 108 -5.52 3.79 -1.99
N PRO A 109 -5.36 3.60 -0.68
CA PRO A 109 -4.44 4.39 0.11
C PRO A 109 -3.00 4.02 -0.24
N ILE A 110 -2.21 5.01 -0.66
CA ILE A 110 -0.79 4.83 -0.98
C ILE A 110 0.01 4.89 0.32
N ALA A 111 -0.21 3.89 1.14
CA ALA A 111 0.35 3.75 2.47
C ALA A 111 0.56 2.27 2.80
N GLY A 112 1.51 1.98 3.67
CA GLY A 112 1.81 0.62 4.09
C GLY A 112 3.29 0.41 4.31
N THR A 113 3.60 -0.73 4.91
CA THR A 113 4.96 -1.23 5.11
C THR A 113 5.07 -2.64 4.54
N GLU A 114 6.26 -3.22 4.57
CA GLU A 114 6.49 -4.62 4.23
C GLU A 114 5.90 -5.61 5.24
N HIS A 115 5.41 -5.12 6.39
CA HIS A 115 4.82 -5.93 7.44
C HIS A 115 3.31 -6.14 7.23
N SER A 116 2.81 -7.26 7.71
CA SER A 116 1.40 -7.65 7.61
C SER A 116 0.79 -7.94 8.98
N GLY A 117 -0.54 -7.90 9.05
CA GLY A 117 -1.30 -8.25 10.24
C GLY A 117 -1.62 -7.08 11.16
N PRO A 118 -2.40 -7.34 12.24
CA PRO A 118 -2.90 -6.27 13.11
C PRO A 118 -1.80 -5.53 13.87
N GLU A 119 -0.65 -6.15 14.09
CA GLU A 119 0.50 -5.55 14.81
C GLU A 119 1.22 -4.50 13.97
N ALA A 120 1.16 -4.63 12.63
CA ALA A 120 1.77 -3.69 11.71
C ALA A 120 1.04 -2.34 11.60
N GLY A 121 -0.17 -2.24 12.13
CA GLY A 121 -0.97 -1.01 12.08
C GLY A 121 -0.56 -0.01 13.16
N PHE A 122 -0.52 1.28 12.81
CA PHE A 122 -0.29 2.40 13.71
C PHE A 122 -1.19 3.59 13.33
N ALA A 123 -1.36 4.54 14.25
CA ALA A 123 -2.39 5.59 14.11
C ALA A 123 -2.10 6.56 12.95
N GLU A 124 -0.84 6.84 12.72
CA GLU A 124 -0.34 7.85 11.77
C GLU A 124 -0.11 7.27 10.36
N LEU A 125 -0.54 6.03 10.10
CA LEU A 125 -0.29 5.32 8.82
C LEU A 125 -0.68 6.14 7.59
N PHE A 126 -1.74 6.92 7.70
CA PHE A 126 -2.30 7.69 6.58
C PHE A 126 -1.93 9.17 6.61
N ASP A 127 -1.24 9.65 7.65
CA ASP A 127 -0.88 11.06 7.78
C ASP A 127 0.01 11.52 6.62
N ASN A 128 -0.46 12.56 5.91
CA ASN A 128 0.20 13.11 4.72
C ASN A 128 0.42 12.11 3.56
N ARG A 129 -0.26 10.96 3.58
CA ARG A 129 -0.24 10.01 2.47
C ARG A 129 -1.37 10.31 1.49
N TRP A 130 -1.21 9.86 0.27
CA TRP A 130 -2.27 9.97 -0.74
C TRP A 130 -3.21 8.77 -0.62
N THR A 131 -4.51 9.04 -0.77
CA THR A 131 -5.52 8.02 -1.06
C THR A 131 -6.14 8.34 -2.39
N ILE A 132 -6.10 7.40 -3.32
CA ILE A 132 -6.69 7.55 -4.64
C ILE A 132 -8.06 6.88 -4.62
N LEU A 133 -9.11 7.63 -4.98
CA LEU A 133 -10.44 7.09 -5.24
C LEU A 133 -10.65 6.99 -6.75
N THR A 134 -11.23 5.89 -7.17
CA THR A 134 -11.47 5.64 -8.61
C THR A 134 -12.95 5.37 -8.88
N PRO A 135 -13.82 6.38 -8.67
CA PRO A 135 -15.25 6.20 -8.93
C PRO A 135 -15.49 5.86 -10.41
N THR A 136 -16.44 4.98 -10.65
CA THR A 136 -16.95 4.70 -12.00
C THR A 136 -17.96 5.77 -12.41
N PRO A 137 -18.33 5.88 -13.70
CA PRO A 137 -19.34 6.83 -14.14
C PRO A 137 -20.70 6.72 -13.41
N ASP A 138 -21.02 5.52 -12.91
CA ASP A 138 -22.25 5.25 -12.18
C ASP A 138 -22.13 5.45 -10.65
N SER A 139 -20.96 5.86 -10.16
CA SER A 139 -20.74 6.06 -8.73
C SER A 139 -21.54 7.28 -8.23
N ASP A 140 -22.20 7.10 -7.08
CA ASP A 140 -22.93 8.17 -6.41
C ASP A 140 -22.00 9.25 -5.85
N ALA A 141 -22.19 10.50 -6.28
CA ALA A 141 -21.33 11.62 -5.89
C ALA A 141 -21.34 11.89 -4.37
N ALA A 142 -22.46 11.63 -3.68
CA ALA A 142 -22.52 11.80 -2.23
C ALA A 142 -21.75 10.71 -1.50
N ALA A 143 -21.73 9.48 -2.03
CA ALA A 143 -20.91 8.40 -1.50
C ALA A 143 -19.41 8.69 -1.70
N VAL A 144 -19.01 9.19 -2.87
CA VAL A 144 -17.63 9.63 -3.14
C VAL A 144 -17.22 10.72 -2.15
N ALA A 145 -18.06 11.76 -1.96
CA ALA A 145 -17.75 12.84 -1.01
C ALA A 145 -17.63 12.35 0.44
N LYS A 146 -18.48 11.41 0.86
CA LYS A 146 -18.40 10.82 2.21
C LYS A 146 -17.11 10.01 2.39
N LEU A 147 -16.72 9.24 1.39
CA LEU A 147 -15.49 8.44 1.45
C LEU A 147 -14.24 9.34 1.40
N THR A 148 -14.26 10.43 0.62
CA THR A 148 -13.22 11.47 0.64
C THR A 148 -13.05 12.04 2.05
N ALA A 149 -14.14 12.51 2.66
CA ALA A 149 -14.12 13.05 4.02
C ALA A 149 -13.64 12.01 5.06
N PHE A 150 -13.94 10.73 4.86
CA PHE A 150 -13.45 9.66 5.72
C PHE A 150 -11.92 9.55 5.67
N TRP A 151 -11.31 9.52 4.46
CA TRP A 151 -9.87 9.42 4.31
C TRP A 151 -9.14 10.69 4.76
N GLU A 152 -9.69 11.87 4.47
CA GLU A 152 -9.16 13.15 4.97
C GLU A 152 -9.17 13.22 6.50
N ALA A 153 -10.20 12.69 7.14
CA ALA A 153 -10.27 12.61 8.60
C ALA A 153 -9.22 11.66 9.22
N LEU A 154 -8.67 10.74 8.43
CA LEU A 154 -7.54 9.89 8.79
C LEU A 154 -6.16 10.51 8.47
N GLY A 155 -6.11 11.75 7.96
CA GLY A 155 -4.89 12.45 7.63
C GLY A 155 -4.43 12.34 6.18
N SER A 156 -5.16 11.58 5.33
CA SER A 156 -4.83 11.42 3.91
C SER A 156 -5.13 12.67 3.09
N LYS A 157 -4.37 12.85 2.03
CA LYS A 157 -4.73 13.69 0.87
C LYS A 157 -5.47 12.82 -0.13
N VAL A 158 -6.65 13.28 -0.60
CA VAL A 158 -7.46 12.47 -1.51
C VAL A 158 -7.36 13.00 -2.94
N GLU A 159 -7.11 12.10 -3.88
CA GLU A 159 -7.12 12.36 -5.32
C GLU A 159 -8.16 11.47 -6.00
N VAL A 160 -8.78 11.96 -7.08
CA VAL A 160 -9.78 11.21 -7.84
C VAL A 160 -9.31 11.06 -9.28
N MET A 161 -9.30 9.83 -9.79
CA MET A 161 -8.94 9.54 -11.18
C MET A 161 -9.69 8.30 -11.68
N SER A 162 -9.58 7.98 -12.98
CA SER A 162 -10.15 6.73 -13.50
C SER A 162 -9.37 5.49 -13.04
N PRO A 163 -10.00 4.32 -12.97
CA PRO A 163 -9.33 3.06 -12.64
C PRO A 163 -8.14 2.76 -13.56
N GLU A 164 -8.29 3.01 -14.86
CA GLU A 164 -7.25 2.75 -15.87
C GLU A 164 -6.06 3.69 -15.71
N HIS A 165 -6.32 4.97 -15.42
CA HIS A 165 -5.26 5.95 -15.16
C HIS A 165 -4.50 5.61 -13.88
N HIS A 166 -5.22 5.23 -12.81
CA HIS A 166 -4.62 4.73 -11.59
C HIS A 166 -3.66 3.56 -11.87
N ASP A 167 -4.12 2.53 -12.59
CA ASP A 167 -3.36 1.33 -12.85
C ASP A 167 -2.10 1.60 -13.69
N MET A 168 -2.17 2.56 -14.62
CA MET A 168 -1.01 3.01 -15.39
C MET A 168 0.00 3.76 -14.51
N VAL A 169 -0.46 4.70 -13.67
CA VAL A 169 0.41 5.46 -12.76
C VAL A 169 1.10 4.52 -11.77
N LEU A 170 0.35 3.58 -11.18
CA LEU A 170 0.91 2.63 -10.21
C LEU A 170 1.81 1.57 -10.87
N ALA A 171 1.61 1.26 -12.15
CA ALA A 171 2.50 0.37 -12.88
C ALA A 171 3.93 0.89 -12.88
N ILE A 172 4.14 2.21 -13.08
CA ILE A 172 5.49 2.80 -13.12
C ILE A 172 5.98 3.24 -11.72
N THR A 173 5.10 3.74 -10.86
CA THR A 173 5.55 4.33 -9.57
C THR A 173 5.67 3.30 -8.44
N SER A 174 5.02 2.14 -8.57
CA SER A 174 4.98 1.11 -7.53
C SER A 174 5.29 -0.30 -8.06
N HIS A 175 4.54 -0.79 -9.07
CA HIS A 175 4.60 -2.19 -9.47
C HIS A 175 5.96 -2.53 -10.12
N LEU A 176 6.40 -1.75 -11.09
CA LEU A 176 7.70 -1.96 -11.74
C LEU A 176 8.87 -1.89 -10.75
N PRO A 177 8.98 -0.91 -9.84
CA PRO A 177 10.00 -0.91 -8.79
C PRO A 177 10.05 -2.20 -7.96
N HIS A 178 8.90 -2.75 -7.55
CA HIS A 178 8.86 -4.02 -6.82
C HIS A 178 9.33 -5.19 -7.68
N LEU A 179 8.89 -5.26 -8.95
CA LEU A 179 9.35 -6.30 -9.87
C LEU A 179 10.87 -6.28 -10.03
N ILE A 180 11.46 -5.08 -10.20
CA ILE A 180 12.91 -4.92 -10.32
C ILE A 180 13.61 -5.30 -9.02
N ALA A 181 13.06 -4.92 -7.86
CA ALA A 181 13.62 -5.28 -6.56
C ALA A 181 13.64 -6.80 -6.33
N TYR A 182 12.56 -7.51 -6.64
CA TYR A 182 12.56 -8.98 -6.61
C TYR A 182 13.57 -9.58 -7.59
N ASN A 183 13.61 -9.03 -8.81
CA ASN A 183 14.51 -9.56 -9.85
C ASN A 183 15.99 -9.35 -9.52
N ILE A 184 16.39 -8.19 -8.99
CA ILE A 184 17.80 -7.93 -8.68
C ILE A 184 18.28 -8.80 -7.50
N VAL A 185 17.43 -9.09 -6.53
CA VAL A 185 17.75 -10.05 -5.45
C VAL A 185 17.97 -11.45 -6.03
N ASN A 186 17.08 -11.92 -6.91
CA ASN A 186 17.24 -13.20 -7.58
C ASN A 186 18.51 -13.23 -8.45
N THR A 187 18.80 -12.15 -9.19
CA THR A 187 20.01 -12.06 -10.01
C THR A 187 21.26 -12.17 -9.15
N ALA A 188 21.29 -11.48 -8.00
CA ALA A 188 22.42 -11.55 -7.07
C ALA A 188 22.62 -12.97 -6.51
N ALA A 189 21.52 -13.68 -6.18
CA ALA A 189 21.58 -15.04 -5.65
C ALA A 189 21.99 -16.11 -6.67
N HIS A 190 21.78 -15.85 -7.97
CA HIS A 190 22.10 -16.84 -9.03
C HIS A 190 23.48 -16.66 -9.67
N LEU A 191 24.31 -15.76 -9.17
CA LEU A 191 25.66 -15.59 -9.69
C LEU A 191 26.60 -16.68 -9.17
N GLU A 192 27.03 -17.60 -10.03
CA GLU A 192 27.92 -18.73 -9.68
C GLU A 192 29.24 -18.31 -9.00
N ARG A 193 29.67 -17.06 -9.22
CA ARG A 193 30.92 -16.50 -8.68
C ARG A 193 30.74 -15.69 -7.41
N VAL A 194 29.51 -15.53 -6.96
CA VAL A 194 29.16 -14.76 -5.74
C VAL A 194 28.28 -15.64 -4.86
N THR A 195 28.67 -15.84 -3.63
CA THR A 195 27.90 -16.66 -2.70
C THR A 195 26.79 -15.82 -2.04
N ASP A 196 25.70 -16.47 -1.61
CA ASP A 196 24.61 -15.82 -0.85
C ASP A 196 25.16 -15.09 0.38
N THR A 197 26.16 -15.69 1.04
CA THR A 197 26.86 -15.10 2.19
C THR A 197 27.56 -13.78 1.83
N GLU A 198 28.17 -13.69 0.66
CA GLU A 198 28.81 -12.45 0.20
C GLU A 198 27.78 -11.39 -0.17
N VAL A 199 26.68 -11.77 -0.81
CA VAL A 199 25.55 -10.86 -1.09
C VAL A 199 25.02 -10.25 0.21
N ILE A 200 24.74 -11.09 1.20
CA ILE A 200 24.25 -10.64 2.52
C ILE A 200 25.29 -9.74 3.21
N LYS A 201 26.54 -10.18 3.25
CA LYS A 201 27.64 -9.50 3.97
C LYS A 201 27.96 -8.12 3.37
N PHE A 202 27.97 -8.02 2.03
CA PHE A 202 28.38 -6.80 1.33
C PHE A 202 27.22 -5.94 0.85
N SER A 203 25.96 -6.26 1.23
CA SER A 203 24.80 -5.43 0.96
C SER A 203 24.88 -4.12 1.75
N ALA A 204 25.46 -3.11 1.10
CA ALA A 204 25.51 -1.75 1.61
C ALA A 204 24.16 -1.02 1.41
N GLY A 205 24.07 0.21 1.89
CA GLY A 205 22.83 1.00 1.90
C GLY A 205 22.05 0.98 0.60
N GLY A 206 22.71 1.17 -0.54
CA GLY A 206 22.03 1.20 -1.85
C GLY A 206 21.30 -0.09 -2.20
N PHE A 207 21.93 -1.26 -2.04
CA PHE A 207 21.28 -2.54 -2.30
C PHE A 207 20.19 -2.83 -1.26
N ARG A 208 20.53 -2.69 0.03
CA ARG A 208 19.60 -2.92 1.14
C ARG A 208 18.34 -2.06 1.00
N ASP A 209 18.51 -0.76 0.80
CA ASP A 209 17.40 0.18 0.81
C ASP A 209 16.51 0.00 -0.43
N PHE A 210 17.10 -0.24 -1.61
CA PHE A 210 16.36 -0.52 -2.83
C PHE A 210 15.62 -1.85 -2.78
N THR A 211 16.24 -2.91 -2.22
CA THR A 211 15.66 -4.24 -2.19
C THR A 211 14.77 -4.50 -0.98
N ARG A 212 14.63 -3.55 -0.05
CA ARG A 212 13.75 -3.67 1.12
C ARG A 212 12.34 -4.09 0.74
N ILE A 213 11.80 -3.51 -0.33
CA ILE A 213 10.45 -3.79 -0.82
C ILE A 213 10.28 -5.22 -1.37
N ALA A 214 11.35 -5.94 -1.68
CA ALA A 214 11.31 -7.35 -2.06
C ALA A 214 11.03 -8.30 -0.87
N ALA A 215 11.00 -7.79 0.36
CA ALA A 215 10.58 -8.55 1.54
C ALA A 215 9.04 -8.59 1.73
N SER A 216 8.28 -7.95 0.85
CA SER A 216 6.82 -7.91 0.88
C SER A 216 6.19 -9.28 0.54
N ASP A 217 4.91 -9.45 0.92
CA ASP A 217 4.17 -10.71 0.71
C ASP A 217 4.10 -11.12 -0.77
N PRO A 218 4.59 -12.30 -1.15
CA PRO A 218 4.64 -12.74 -2.54
C PRO A 218 3.26 -13.04 -3.14
N THR A 219 2.26 -13.39 -2.33
CA THR A 219 0.89 -13.66 -2.79
C THR A 219 0.24 -12.36 -3.26
N MET A 220 0.37 -11.31 -2.45
CA MET A 220 -0.13 -9.98 -2.79
C MET A 220 0.50 -9.48 -4.10
N TRP A 221 1.82 -9.55 -4.25
CA TRP A 221 2.52 -9.05 -5.44
C TRP A 221 2.24 -9.88 -6.68
N ARG A 222 2.15 -11.22 -6.55
CA ARG A 222 1.66 -12.08 -7.65
C ARG A 222 0.31 -11.58 -8.17
N ASP A 223 -0.62 -11.33 -7.26
CA ASP A 223 -1.97 -10.90 -7.62
C ASP A 223 -1.96 -9.50 -8.26
N VAL A 224 -1.13 -8.57 -7.76
CA VAL A 224 -0.95 -7.25 -8.38
C VAL A 224 -0.46 -7.37 -9.82
N PHE A 225 0.61 -8.14 -10.06
CA PHE A 225 1.17 -8.30 -11.41
C PHE A 225 0.20 -8.98 -12.39
N LEU A 226 -0.54 -9.98 -11.95
CA LEU A 226 -1.48 -10.69 -12.79
C LEU A 226 -2.74 -9.86 -13.10
N ASN A 227 -3.17 -9.00 -12.17
CA ASN A 227 -4.36 -8.18 -12.34
C ASN A 227 -4.09 -6.81 -12.98
N ASN A 228 -2.84 -6.31 -12.98
CA ASN A 228 -2.41 -5.13 -13.73
C ASN A 228 -1.43 -5.48 -14.86
N LYS A 229 -1.65 -6.63 -15.49
CA LYS A 229 -0.71 -7.23 -16.43
C LYS A 229 -0.33 -6.31 -17.59
N ASP A 230 -1.32 -5.70 -18.23
CA ASP A 230 -1.09 -4.95 -19.47
C ASP A 230 -0.28 -3.67 -19.21
N ALA A 231 -0.65 -2.89 -18.19
CA ALA A 231 0.11 -1.70 -17.80
C ALA A 231 1.52 -2.04 -17.28
N VAL A 232 1.68 -3.11 -16.52
CA VAL A 232 2.99 -3.56 -16.04
C VAL A 232 3.88 -3.98 -17.19
N LEU A 233 3.36 -4.75 -18.16
CA LEU A 233 4.13 -5.17 -19.33
C LEU A 233 4.52 -4.01 -20.23
N GLU A 234 3.65 -3.00 -20.41
CA GLU A 234 4.00 -1.78 -21.12
C GLU A 234 5.16 -1.03 -20.44
N MET A 235 5.07 -0.83 -19.12
CA MET A 235 6.12 -0.13 -18.37
C MET A 235 7.42 -0.95 -18.33
N LEU A 236 7.34 -2.26 -18.22
CA LEU A 236 8.52 -3.14 -18.29
C LEU A 236 9.18 -3.08 -19.66
N GLY A 237 8.41 -3.02 -20.75
CA GLY A 237 8.94 -2.83 -22.09
C GLY A 237 9.75 -1.52 -22.21
N ARG A 238 9.16 -0.40 -21.81
CA ARG A 238 9.84 0.92 -21.80
C ARG A 238 11.10 0.92 -20.95
N PHE A 239 11.02 0.35 -19.74
CA PHE A 239 12.20 0.21 -18.86
C PHE A 239 13.32 -0.63 -19.50
N SER A 240 12.97 -1.69 -20.22
CA SER A 240 13.94 -2.54 -20.90
C SER A 240 14.63 -1.81 -22.07
N GLU A 241 13.90 -0.94 -22.78
CA GLU A 241 14.45 -0.06 -23.82
C GLU A 241 15.43 0.94 -23.21
N ASP A 242 15.05 1.64 -22.14
CA ASP A 242 15.92 2.58 -21.42
C ASP A 242 17.17 1.89 -20.86
N LEU A 243 17.01 0.68 -20.31
CA LEU A 243 18.13 -0.12 -19.80
C LEU A 243 19.09 -0.53 -20.94
N THR A 244 18.56 -0.80 -22.12
CA THR A 244 19.35 -1.11 -23.31
C THR A 244 20.19 0.10 -23.77
N GLU A 245 19.64 1.33 -23.69
CA GLU A 245 20.39 2.56 -23.95
C GLU A 245 21.56 2.73 -22.98
N LEU A 246 21.31 2.55 -21.69
CA LEU A 246 22.36 2.58 -20.65
C LEU A 246 23.42 1.50 -20.89
N GLN A 247 23.01 0.27 -21.20
CA GLN A 247 23.91 -0.83 -21.50
C GLN A 247 24.82 -0.50 -22.70
N ARG A 248 24.26 0.12 -23.73
CA ARG A 248 25.02 0.56 -24.93
C ARG A 248 26.03 1.64 -24.56
N ALA A 249 25.62 2.67 -23.81
CA ALA A 249 26.49 3.75 -23.36
C ALA A 249 27.68 3.22 -22.55
N ILE A 250 27.44 2.28 -21.62
CA ILE A 250 28.48 1.61 -20.83
C ILE A 250 29.43 0.84 -21.75
N ARG A 251 28.90 0.04 -22.68
CA ARG A 251 29.71 -0.81 -23.60
C ARG A 251 30.66 -0.01 -24.46
N PHE A 252 30.25 1.18 -24.90
CA PHE A 252 31.04 2.05 -25.77
C PHE A 252 31.80 3.15 -25.03
N GLY A 253 31.74 3.19 -23.71
CA GLY A 253 32.41 4.21 -22.90
C GLY A 253 31.84 5.62 -23.07
N ASP A 254 30.57 5.76 -23.46
CA ASP A 254 29.91 7.05 -23.67
C ASP A 254 29.54 7.68 -22.33
N GLY A 255 30.51 8.31 -21.68
CA GLY A 255 30.36 8.97 -20.40
C GLY A 255 29.42 10.18 -20.45
N ASP A 256 29.37 10.90 -21.57
CA ASP A 256 28.54 12.09 -21.73
C ASP A 256 27.04 11.72 -21.73
N THR A 257 26.68 10.65 -22.42
CA THR A 257 25.30 10.12 -22.39
C THR A 257 24.93 9.66 -20.99
N LEU A 258 25.78 8.91 -20.30
CA LEU A 258 25.53 8.48 -18.91
C LEU A 258 25.35 9.68 -17.98
N TYR A 259 26.23 10.67 -18.06
CA TYR A 259 26.15 11.87 -17.21
C TYR A 259 24.82 12.60 -17.42
N ARG A 260 24.43 12.87 -18.66
CA ARG A 260 23.19 13.56 -19.00
C ARG A 260 21.95 12.83 -18.49
N LEU A 261 21.87 11.51 -18.66
CA LEU A 261 20.76 10.70 -18.20
C LEU A 261 20.67 10.70 -16.66
N PHE A 262 21.80 10.57 -15.98
CA PHE A 262 21.84 10.56 -14.53
C PHE A 262 21.53 11.95 -13.93
N GLU A 263 21.99 13.03 -14.54
CA GLU A 263 21.68 14.39 -14.11
C GLU A 263 20.17 14.69 -14.22
N LYS A 264 19.55 14.29 -15.33
CA LYS A 264 18.09 14.38 -15.51
C LYS A 264 17.34 13.62 -14.42
N SER A 265 17.72 12.38 -14.17
CA SER A 265 17.09 11.53 -13.14
C SER A 265 17.27 12.12 -11.74
N ARG A 266 18.47 12.64 -11.44
CA ARG A 266 18.76 13.32 -10.17
C ARG A 266 17.90 14.54 -9.95
N ALA A 267 17.67 15.36 -11.00
CA ALA A 267 16.84 16.54 -10.90
C ALA A 267 15.39 16.18 -10.58
N ILE A 268 14.83 15.16 -11.26
CA ILE A 268 13.47 14.65 -10.99
C ILE A 268 13.36 14.13 -9.56
N ARG A 269 14.33 13.31 -9.11
CA ARG A 269 14.32 12.75 -7.74
C ARG A 269 14.37 13.83 -6.66
N ARG A 270 15.11 14.90 -6.86
CA ARG A 270 15.13 16.06 -5.96
C ARG A 270 13.76 16.73 -5.88
N GLY A 271 13.08 16.91 -6.99
CA GLY A 271 11.70 17.43 -6.99
C GLY A 271 10.71 16.57 -6.19
N VAL A 272 10.88 15.24 -6.20
CA VAL A 272 10.06 14.33 -5.35
C VAL A 272 10.29 14.59 -3.87
N ILE A 273 11.54 14.81 -3.45
CA ILE A 273 11.90 15.14 -2.06
C ILE A 273 11.31 16.51 -1.68
N GLU A 274 11.47 17.52 -2.52
CA GLU A 274 10.96 18.88 -2.31
C GLU A 274 9.43 18.91 -2.21
N ALA A 275 8.74 18.01 -2.91
CA ALA A 275 7.29 17.82 -2.81
C ALA A 275 6.83 17.15 -1.50
N GLY A 276 7.76 16.80 -0.60
CA GLY A 276 7.46 16.18 0.69
C GLY A 276 6.98 14.72 0.58
N GLN A 277 7.24 14.06 -0.55
CA GLN A 277 6.89 12.66 -0.76
C GLN A 277 7.94 11.69 -0.18
N ASP A 278 9.08 12.24 0.28
CA ASP A 278 10.14 11.51 0.95
C ASP A 278 10.50 12.25 2.24
N THR A 279 10.74 11.51 3.31
CA THR A 279 11.33 12.08 4.51
C THR A 279 12.84 12.06 4.34
N ALA A 280 13.54 13.15 4.69
CA ALA A 280 14.99 13.20 4.71
C ALA A 280 15.59 12.23 5.76
N ALA A 281 14.75 11.63 6.60
CA ALA A 281 15.14 10.65 7.60
C ALA A 281 15.55 9.33 6.93
N PRO A 282 16.66 8.71 7.34
CA PRO A 282 17.14 7.46 6.77
C PRO A 282 16.25 6.24 7.03
N ASP A 283 15.19 6.41 7.76
CA ASP A 283 14.22 5.38 8.15
C ASP A 283 12.98 5.27 7.26
N PHE A 284 12.94 6.00 6.15
CA PHE A 284 11.81 5.97 5.19
C PHE A 284 10.42 6.17 5.82
N GLY A 285 10.34 6.97 6.88
CA GLY A 285 9.11 7.25 7.62
C GLY A 285 8.82 6.21 8.73
N ARG A 286 9.79 5.42 9.13
CA ARG A 286 9.74 4.70 10.40
C ARG A 286 9.81 5.71 11.52
N HIS A 287 8.90 5.59 12.48
CA HIS A 287 8.73 6.57 13.54
C HIS A 287 9.97 6.69 14.46
N GLU A 288 10.22 7.92 14.95
CA GLU A 288 11.14 8.20 16.05
C GLU A 288 10.89 7.34 17.32
N ALA A 289 9.68 6.76 17.46
CA ALA A 289 9.33 5.86 18.53
C ALA A 289 10.20 4.58 18.61
N ASP A 290 10.62 4.02 17.47
CA ASP A 290 11.50 2.85 17.45
C ASP A 290 12.94 3.21 17.83
N HIS A 291 13.37 4.44 17.54
CA HIS A 291 14.68 4.95 17.97
C HIS A 291 14.71 5.29 19.46
N ALA A 292 13.60 5.78 20.00
CA ALA A 292 13.48 6.05 21.44
C ALA A 292 13.51 4.77 22.26
N ALA A 293 12.81 3.71 21.80
CA ALA A 293 12.83 2.39 22.45
C ALA A 293 14.21 1.73 22.39
N ALA A 294 14.92 1.82 21.26
CA ALA A 294 16.27 1.29 21.10
C ALA A 294 17.32 2.08 21.92
N ALA A 295 17.15 3.39 22.05
CA ALA A 295 18.02 4.23 22.88
C ALA A 295 17.84 3.98 24.37
N ASP A 296 16.61 3.73 24.83
CA ASP A 296 16.30 3.39 26.23
C ASP A 296 16.83 2.00 26.61
N ASP A 297 16.73 1.02 25.69
CA ASP A 297 17.30 -0.34 25.91
C ASP A 297 18.85 -0.31 25.94
N ALA A 298 19.49 0.50 25.09
CA ALA A 298 20.94 0.70 25.09
C ALA A 298 21.41 1.43 26.36
N ASN A 299 20.66 2.43 26.84
CA ASN A 299 20.98 3.19 28.05
C ASN A 299 20.74 2.33 29.33
N THR A 300 19.75 1.47 29.32
CA THR A 300 19.48 0.52 30.41
C THR A 300 20.57 -0.55 30.51
N LYS A 301 21.06 -1.07 29.37
CA LYS A 301 22.19 -2.01 29.32
C LYS A 301 23.53 -1.37 29.67
N ALA A 302 23.72 -0.07 29.41
CA ALA A 302 24.92 0.67 29.79
C ALA A 302 24.99 1.00 31.31
N ARG A 303 23.83 1.13 31.96
CA ARG A 303 23.72 1.37 33.41
C ARG A 303 23.82 0.08 34.26
N ALA A 304 23.70 -1.08 33.63
CA ALA A 304 23.79 -2.40 34.26
C ALA A 304 25.19 -3.03 34.18
N ARG A 305 26.17 -2.33 33.65
CA ARG A 305 27.60 -2.66 33.63
C ARG A 305 28.38 -1.68 34.47
#